data_a490514305ba2f3e9e51daf8bc80bf67
#
_entry.id   a490514305ba2f3e9e51daf8bc80bf67
#
_cell.length_a   1.000
_cell.length_b   1.000
_cell.length_c   1.000
_cell.angle_alpha   90.00
_cell.angle_beta   90.00
_cell.angle_gamma   90.00
#
_symmetry.space_group_name_H-M   'P 1'
#
loop_
_entity.id
_entity.type
_entity.pdbx_description
1 polymer ?
#
loop_
_entity_poly.entity_id
_entity_poly.type
_entity_poly.pdbx_seq_one_letter_code
_entity_poly.pdbx_strand_id
1 'polypeptide(L)'
;MKSKRILVVAPHPDDETLALGGTIAKYSEQDCEIHVLVVSGHLPPLYKREDFEKTVTEAKQAFDILGVSHSKFLEIPATMINDLPVHELNSMILQSVNDLNPHIVFCPYPDRHVDHRLVFDSVMVATRPVGKGKNIEILAAYETLSETHWNAPHIEPNFTPNWIINVTDYIEIKLKALKCYKSQISDFPGPRSIEAVKALARFRGTQAGFGFGEGMHIIRKIS
;
A
#
# COMPACT_ATOMS: atom_id res chain seq x y z
N MET A 1 -14.52 -6.33 19.20
CA MET A 1 -14.93 -5.49 18.04
C MET A 1 -15.38 -6.42 16.92
N LYS A 2 -16.36 -6.04 16.10
CA LYS A 2 -16.64 -6.84 14.88
C LYS A 2 -15.38 -6.83 14.02
N SER A 3 -14.99 -7.99 13.48
CA SER A 3 -13.92 -8.12 12.50
C SER A 3 -14.13 -7.11 11.36
N LYS A 4 -13.13 -6.25 11.11
CA LYS A 4 -13.20 -5.26 10.04
C LYS A 4 -12.60 -5.82 8.75
N ARG A 5 -13.19 -5.44 7.61
CA ARG A 5 -12.62 -5.73 6.31
C ARG A 5 -11.78 -4.52 5.86
N ILE A 6 -10.55 -4.81 5.48
CA ILE A 6 -9.55 -3.79 5.10
C ILE A 6 -9.11 -4.08 3.66
N LEU A 7 -9.17 -3.06 2.81
CA LEU A 7 -8.62 -3.10 1.46
C LEU A 7 -7.34 -2.27 1.43
N VAL A 8 -6.24 -2.89 1.05
CA VAL A 8 -4.99 -2.22 0.73
C VAL A 8 -4.83 -2.25 -0.79
N VAL A 9 -4.79 -1.08 -1.43
CA VAL A 9 -4.53 -0.95 -2.87
C VAL A 9 -3.08 -0.54 -3.05
N ALA A 10 -2.30 -1.42 -3.68
CA ALA A 10 -0.88 -1.21 -3.96
C ALA A 10 -0.67 -1.02 -5.46
N PRO A 11 0.03 0.03 -5.90
CA PRO A 11 0.43 0.20 -7.30
C PRO A 11 1.29 -0.97 -7.78
N HIS A 12 2.29 -1.37 -7.01
CA HIS A 12 3.23 -2.44 -7.35
C HIS A 12 3.37 -3.44 -6.20
N PRO A 13 3.83 -4.68 -6.48
CA PRO A 13 4.14 -5.64 -5.43
C PRO A 13 5.37 -5.18 -4.65
N ASP A 14 5.25 -4.81 -3.42
CA ASP A 14 6.15 -4.35 -2.37
C ASP A 14 5.69 -3.06 -1.68
N ASP A 15 4.94 -2.18 -2.38
CA ASP A 15 4.47 -0.90 -1.84
C ASP A 15 3.66 -1.08 -0.55
N GLU A 16 2.77 -2.08 -0.50
CA GLU A 16 1.96 -2.39 0.68
C GLU A 16 2.81 -2.81 1.89
N THR A 17 3.87 -3.57 1.65
CA THR A 17 4.76 -4.04 2.72
C THR A 17 5.72 -2.94 3.17
N LEU A 18 6.28 -2.17 2.22
CA LEU A 18 7.11 -1.00 2.49
C LEU A 18 6.37 0.03 3.35
N ALA A 19 5.13 0.31 3.01
CA ALA A 19 4.31 1.32 3.67
C ALA A 19 3.63 0.80 4.94
N LEU A 20 2.96 -0.36 4.84
CA LEU A 20 1.92 -0.82 5.77
C LEU A 20 2.21 -2.18 6.41
N GLY A 21 3.40 -2.77 6.22
CA GLY A 21 3.67 -4.13 6.69
C GLY A 21 3.39 -4.34 8.19
N GLY A 22 3.75 -3.37 9.04
CA GLY A 22 3.43 -3.42 10.47
C GLY A 22 1.94 -3.25 10.76
N THR A 23 1.28 -2.35 10.02
CA THR A 23 -0.17 -2.12 10.11
C THR A 23 -0.96 -3.36 9.69
N ILE A 24 -0.58 -4.00 8.58
CA ILE A 24 -1.21 -5.24 8.09
C ILE A 24 -1.09 -6.33 9.17
N ALA A 25 0.12 -6.60 9.68
CA ALA A 25 0.34 -7.59 10.71
C ALA A 25 -0.49 -7.31 11.98
N LYS A 26 -0.53 -6.04 12.42
CA LYS A 26 -1.30 -5.61 13.57
C LYS A 26 -2.80 -5.86 13.41
N TYR A 27 -3.37 -5.47 12.26
CA TYR A 27 -4.80 -5.67 12.02
C TYR A 27 -5.16 -7.14 11.78
N SER A 28 -4.25 -7.92 11.19
CA SER A 28 -4.41 -9.37 11.07
C SER A 28 -4.49 -10.04 12.45
N GLU A 29 -3.61 -9.68 13.40
CA GLU A 29 -3.67 -10.18 14.78
C GLU A 29 -4.95 -9.77 15.52
N GLN A 30 -5.61 -8.69 15.07
CA GLN A 30 -6.91 -8.24 15.58
C GLN A 30 -8.11 -8.86 14.87
N ASP A 31 -7.92 -9.99 14.20
CA ASP A 31 -8.95 -10.73 13.45
C ASP A 31 -9.62 -9.90 12.31
N CYS A 32 -8.93 -8.89 11.78
CA CYS A 32 -9.41 -8.18 10.60
C CYS A 32 -9.16 -8.99 9.33
N GLU A 33 -10.13 -8.98 8.43
CA GLU A 33 -10.01 -9.56 7.09
C GLU A 33 -9.28 -8.57 6.17
N ILE A 34 -8.07 -8.93 5.74
CA ILE A 34 -7.20 -8.03 4.97
C ILE A 34 -7.09 -8.53 3.54
N HIS A 35 -7.48 -7.67 2.61
CA HIS A 35 -7.35 -7.89 1.18
C HIS A 35 -6.31 -6.93 0.59
N VAL A 36 -5.39 -7.46 -0.21
CA VAL A 36 -4.42 -6.67 -0.96
C VAL A 36 -4.76 -6.74 -2.45
N LEU A 37 -4.98 -5.58 -3.06
CA LEU A 37 -5.13 -5.42 -4.50
C LEU A 37 -3.86 -4.80 -5.07
N VAL A 38 -3.09 -5.57 -5.83
CA VAL A 38 -1.91 -5.09 -6.55
C VAL A 38 -2.32 -4.76 -7.98
N VAL A 39 -2.11 -3.51 -8.41
CA VAL A 39 -2.64 -3.00 -9.68
C VAL A 39 -1.73 -3.31 -10.86
N SER A 40 -0.43 -3.06 -10.73
CA SER A 40 0.52 -3.24 -11.81
C SER A 40 1.79 -3.97 -11.36
N GLY A 41 2.67 -4.25 -12.31
CA GLY A 41 3.93 -4.91 -12.01
C GLY A 41 4.87 -5.03 -13.21
N HIS A 42 6.00 -5.69 -13.02
CA HIS A 42 7.04 -5.88 -14.03
C HIS A 42 6.59 -6.84 -15.13
N LEU A 43 5.80 -6.35 -16.08
CA LEU A 43 5.22 -7.11 -17.19
C LEU A 43 5.75 -6.64 -18.55
N PRO A 44 5.62 -7.47 -19.61
CA PRO A 44 5.90 -7.03 -20.97
C PRO A 44 5.05 -5.79 -21.34
N PRO A 45 5.55 -4.90 -22.20
CA PRO A 45 6.76 -5.04 -23.02
C PRO A 45 8.07 -4.60 -22.34
N LEU A 46 8.02 -3.93 -21.18
CA LEU A 46 9.22 -3.36 -20.53
C LEU A 46 10.03 -4.41 -19.76
N TYR A 47 9.37 -5.43 -19.25
CA TYR A 47 9.97 -6.50 -18.46
C TYR A 47 9.58 -7.87 -19.00
N LYS A 48 10.27 -8.91 -18.56
CA LYS A 48 9.89 -10.29 -18.89
C LYS A 48 8.74 -10.77 -17.99
N ARG A 49 7.93 -11.69 -18.49
CA ARG A 49 6.86 -12.33 -17.71
C ARG A 49 7.39 -12.99 -16.44
N GLU A 50 8.56 -13.61 -16.54
CA GLU A 50 9.22 -14.29 -15.42
C GLU A 50 9.56 -13.34 -14.26
N ASP A 51 9.87 -12.06 -14.55
CA ASP A 51 10.14 -11.05 -13.52
C ASP A 51 8.88 -10.76 -12.69
N PHE A 52 7.72 -10.71 -13.34
CA PHE A 52 6.43 -10.56 -12.66
C PHE A 52 6.09 -11.77 -11.81
N GLU A 53 6.21 -12.98 -12.36
CA GLU A 53 5.91 -14.24 -11.65
C GLU A 53 6.79 -14.40 -10.41
N LYS A 54 8.07 -14.01 -10.52
CA LYS A 54 8.99 -13.97 -9.40
C LYS A 54 8.50 -12.98 -8.32
N THR A 55 8.16 -11.76 -8.70
CA THR A 55 7.72 -10.72 -7.75
C THR A 55 6.38 -11.10 -7.10
N VAL A 56 5.45 -11.71 -7.85
CA VAL A 56 4.20 -12.25 -7.30
C VAL A 56 4.47 -13.35 -6.25
N THR A 57 5.46 -14.21 -6.53
CA THR A 57 5.85 -15.27 -5.57
C THR A 57 6.43 -14.66 -4.29
N GLU A 58 7.30 -13.66 -4.42
CA GLU A 58 7.87 -12.90 -3.30
C GLU A 58 6.77 -12.20 -2.48
N ALA A 59 5.81 -11.55 -3.17
CA ALA A 59 4.66 -10.90 -2.56
C ALA A 59 3.79 -11.88 -1.75
N LYS A 60 3.46 -13.05 -2.31
CA LYS A 60 2.67 -14.05 -1.61
C LYS A 60 3.37 -14.56 -0.34
N GLN A 61 4.70 -14.76 -0.37
CA GLN A 61 5.47 -15.13 0.82
C GLN A 61 5.43 -14.02 1.89
N ALA A 62 5.50 -12.74 1.48
CA ALA A 62 5.35 -11.62 2.40
C ALA A 62 3.94 -11.57 2.99
N PHE A 63 2.90 -11.78 2.19
CA PHE A 63 1.51 -11.79 2.60
C PHE A 63 1.21 -12.90 3.63
N ASP A 64 1.78 -14.09 3.43
CA ASP A 64 1.66 -15.19 4.40
C ASP A 64 2.25 -14.80 5.76
N ILE A 65 3.40 -14.11 5.77
CA ILE A 65 4.03 -13.62 7.01
C ILE A 65 3.20 -12.53 7.69
N LEU A 66 2.58 -11.64 6.91
CA LEU A 66 1.79 -10.51 7.40
C LEU A 66 0.36 -10.90 7.80
N GLY A 67 -0.10 -12.10 7.41
CA GLY A 67 -1.46 -12.57 7.67
C GLY A 67 -2.50 -11.93 6.77
N VAL A 68 -2.16 -11.65 5.50
CA VAL A 68 -3.11 -11.19 4.47
C VAL A 68 -4.09 -12.31 4.16
N SER A 69 -5.39 -12.02 4.21
CA SER A 69 -6.44 -13.01 3.99
C SER A 69 -6.62 -13.36 2.50
N HIS A 70 -6.56 -12.35 1.64
CA HIS A 70 -6.70 -12.51 0.19
C HIS A 70 -5.85 -11.51 -0.57
N SER A 71 -5.34 -11.91 -1.73
CA SER A 71 -4.63 -11.01 -2.65
C SER A 71 -5.11 -11.18 -4.08
N LYS A 72 -5.15 -10.08 -4.82
CA LYS A 72 -5.49 -10.03 -6.24
C LYS A 72 -4.47 -9.17 -6.98
N PHE A 73 -4.02 -9.65 -8.14
CA PHE A 73 -3.10 -8.95 -9.03
C PHE A 73 -3.85 -8.65 -10.33
N LEU A 74 -3.91 -7.38 -10.76
CA LEU A 74 -4.61 -6.97 -11.99
C LEU A 74 -3.75 -7.15 -13.24
N GLU A 75 -2.46 -7.39 -13.07
CA GLU A 75 -1.50 -7.69 -14.16
C GLU A 75 -1.42 -6.61 -15.24
N ILE A 76 -1.48 -5.34 -14.84
CA ILE A 76 -1.26 -4.21 -15.73
C ILE A 76 0.26 -3.93 -15.76
N PRO A 77 0.89 -3.73 -16.94
CA PRO A 77 2.31 -3.39 -16.97
C PRO A 77 2.61 -2.08 -16.25
N ALA A 78 3.64 -2.07 -15.41
CA ALA A 78 4.07 -0.89 -14.66
C ALA A 78 4.45 0.26 -15.63
N THR A 79 4.12 1.48 -15.26
CA THR A 79 4.24 2.71 -16.05
C THR A 79 3.35 2.81 -17.30
N MET A 80 2.52 1.79 -17.55
CA MET A 80 1.59 1.75 -18.68
C MET A 80 0.11 1.78 -18.25
N ILE A 81 -0.17 2.08 -16.99
CA ILE A 81 -1.55 2.25 -16.50
C ILE A 81 -2.29 3.34 -17.28
N ASN A 82 -1.59 4.39 -17.71
CA ASN A 82 -2.14 5.49 -18.51
C ASN A 82 -2.56 5.09 -19.94
N ASP A 83 -2.13 3.92 -20.42
CA ASP A 83 -2.54 3.40 -21.74
C ASP A 83 -3.92 2.75 -21.68
N LEU A 84 -4.43 2.50 -20.46
CA LEU A 84 -5.79 2.02 -20.26
C LEU A 84 -6.79 3.19 -20.29
N PRO A 85 -7.98 2.98 -20.86
CA PRO A 85 -9.08 3.91 -20.65
C PRO A 85 -9.35 4.08 -19.15
N VAL A 86 -9.41 5.32 -18.68
CA VAL A 86 -9.59 5.65 -17.24
C VAL A 86 -10.78 4.92 -16.60
N HIS A 87 -11.85 4.70 -17.34
CA HIS A 87 -13.02 4.00 -16.82
C HIS A 87 -12.77 2.51 -16.54
N GLU A 88 -11.82 1.88 -17.22
CA GLU A 88 -11.48 0.47 -16.99
C GLU A 88 -10.75 0.30 -15.66
N LEU A 89 -9.72 1.10 -15.39
CA LEU A 89 -9.04 1.09 -14.09
C LEU A 89 -10.01 1.39 -12.95
N ASN A 90 -10.85 2.44 -13.12
CA ASN A 90 -11.88 2.78 -12.15
C ASN A 90 -12.83 1.62 -11.88
N SER A 91 -13.23 0.88 -12.92
CA SER A 91 -14.13 -0.27 -12.81
C SER A 91 -13.48 -1.44 -12.08
N MET A 92 -12.20 -1.74 -12.36
CA MET A 92 -11.46 -2.82 -11.70
C MET A 92 -11.32 -2.58 -10.19
N ILE A 93 -10.96 -1.34 -9.79
CA ILE A 93 -10.84 -0.97 -8.37
C ILE A 93 -12.23 -0.93 -7.70
N LEU A 94 -13.24 -0.34 -8.37
CA LEU A 94 -14.62 -0.32 -7.87
C LEU A 94 -15.17 -1.73 -7.66
N GLN A 95 -14.86 -2.67 -8.56
CA GLN A 95 -15.26 -4.07 -8.40
C GLN A 95 -14.66 -4.65 -7.10
N SER A 96 -13.39 -4.42 -6.81
CA SER A 96 -12.75 -4.89 -5.58
C SER A 96 -13.38 -4.27 -4.33
N VAL A 97 -13.74 -2.97 -4.37
CA VAL A 97 -14.49 -2.29 -3.29
C VAL A 97 -15.89 -2.91 -3.13
N ASN A 98 -16.57 -3.20 -4.23
CA ASN A 98 -17.91 -3.80 -4.19
C ASN A 98 -17.90 -5.25 -3.69
N ASP A 99 -16.90 -6.04 -4.07
CA ASP A 99 -16.82 -7.45 -3.67
C ASP A 99 -16.51 -7.57 -2.18
N LEU A 100 -15.51 -6.82 -1.69
CA LEU A 100 -15.10 -6.86 -0.29
C LEU A 100 -16.03 -6.07 0.62
N ASN A 101 -16.61 -4.96 0.15
CA ASN A 101 -17.36 -4.01 0.98
C ASN A 101 -16.54 -3.58 2.23
N PRO A 102 -15.37 -2.92 2.06
CA PRO A 102 -14.42 -2.66 3.13
C PRO A 102 -14.91 -1.58 4.10
N HIS A 103 -14.42 -1.65 5.33
CA HIS A 103 -14.59 -0.59 6.35
C HIS A 103 -13.40 0.40 6.34
N ILE A 104 -12.21 -0.10 5.96
CA ILE A 104 -10.99 0.71 5.86
C ILE A 104 -10.37 0.49 4.49
N VAL A 105 -9.96 1.57 3.84
CA VAL A 105 -9.22 1.52 2.57
C VAL A 105 -7.93 2.29 2.73
N PHE A 106 -6.82 1.64 2.41
CA PHE A 106 -5.52 2.27 2.26
C PHE A 106 -5.14 2.34 0.78
N CYS A 107 -4.61 3.48 0.34
CA CYS A 107 -4.17 3.71 -1.02
C CYS A 107 -2.80 4.42 -1.04
N PRO A 108 -2.07 4.40 -2.16
CA PRO A 108 -0.82 5.14 -2.25
C PRO A 108 -1.07 6.65 -2.13
N TYR A 109 -0.12 7.39 -1.59
CA TYR A 109 -0.07 8.84 -1.77
C TYR A 109 0.24 9.16 -3.24
N PRO A 110 -0.37 10.20 -3.86
CA PRO A 110 -0.10 10.58 -5.25
C PRO A 110 1.24 11.32 -5.35
N ASP A 111 2.32 10.56 -5.29
CA ASP A 111 3.70 11.05 -5.29
C ASP A 111 4.30 11.20 -6.71
N ARG A 112 5.65 11.11 -6.84
CA ARG A 112 6.33 11.27 -8.13
C ARG A 112 6.06 10.14 -9.13
N HIS A 113 5.65 8.94 -8.66
CA HIS A 113 5.39 7.82 -9.56
C HIS A 113 4.05 7.96 -10.26
N VAL A 114 4.05 7.90 -11.59
CA VAL A 114 2.82 8.06 -12.38
C VAL A 114 1.74 7.05 -11.98
N ASP A 115 2.12 5.79 -11.77
CA ASP A 115 1.17 4.75 -11.38
C ASP A 115 0.53 5.03 -10.01
N HIS A 116 1.29 5.58 -9.04
CA HIS A 116 0.75 5.96 -7.74
C HIS A 116 -0.35 7.01 -7.87
N ARG A 117 -0.15 8.01 -8.74
CA ARG A 117 -1.14 9.06 -9.01
C ARG A 117 -2.40 8.50 -9.64
N LEU A 118 -2.25 7.66 -10.67
CA LEU A 118 -3.40 7.05 -11.37
C LEU A 118 -4.19 6.09 -10.47
N VAL A 119 -3.50 5.29 -9.67
CA VAL A 119 -4.14 4.41 -8.70
C VAL A 119 -4.84 5.23 -7.62
N PHE A 120 -4.22 6.29 -7.08
CA PHE A 120 -4.85 7.19 -6.13
C PHE A 120 -6.14 7.78 -6.69
N ASP A 121 -6.10 8.38 -7.89
CA ASP A 121 -7.26 8.99 -8.54
C ASP A 121 -8.41 7.98 -8.73
N SER A 122 -8.07 6.76 -9.16
CA SER A 122 -9.05 5.69 -9.34
C SER A 122 -9.65 5.21 -8.01
N VAL A 123 -8.85 5.15 -6.93
CA VAL A 123 -9.36 4.85 -5.59
C VAL A 123 -10.30 5.95 -5.13
N MET A 124 -10.01 7.24 -5.39
CA MET A 124 -10.91 8.35 -5.05
C MET A 124 -12.27 8.21 -5.76
N VAL A 125 -12.29 7.73 -6.99
CA VAL A 125 -13.53 7.44 -7.72
C VAL A 125 -14.27 6.25 -7.11
N ALA A 126 -13.57 5.14 -6.85
CA ALA A 126 -14.15 3.88 -6.38
C ALA A 126 -14.69 3.97 -4.94
N THR A 127 -14.13 4.85 -4.11
CA THR A 127 -14.47 5.00 -2.68
C THR A 127 -15.40 6.17 -2.39
N ARG A 128 -16.02 6.78 -3.41
CA ARG A 128 -17.02 7.83 -3.21
C ARG A 128 -18.10 7.34 -2.23
N PRO A 129 -18.65 8.22 -1.36
CA PRO A 129 -19.63 7.84 -0.33
C PRO A 129 -21.01 7.56 -0.92
N VAL A 130 -21.06 6.66 -1.93
CA VAL A 130 -22.27 6.17 -2.61
C VAL A 130 -22.21 4.64 -2.67
N GLY A 131 -23.35 3.99 -2.76
CA GLY A 131 -23.41 2.53 -2.78
C GLY A 131 -22.66 1.92 -1.59
N LYS A 132 -21.78 0.94 -1.83
CA LYS A 132 -20.96 0.31 -0.77
C LYS A 132 -19.86 1.23 -0.23
N GLY A 133 -19.46 2.27 -0.95
CA GLY A 133 -18.51 3.28 -0.45
C GLY A 133 -18.98 4.05 0.78
N LYS A 134 -20.29 4.03 1.08
CA LYS A 134 -20.85 4.58 2.34
C LYS A 134 -20.38 3.81 3.59
N ASN A 135 -19.97 2.56 3.43
CA ASN A 135 -19.53 1.70 4.54
C ASN A 135 -18.05 1.91 4.88
N ILE A 136 -17.32 2.67 4.06
CA ILE A 136 -15.92 2.98 4.30
C ILE A 136 -15.82 4.03 5.41
N GLU A 137 -15.43 3.58 6.59
CA GLU A 137 -15.24 4.43 7.78
C GLU A 137 -13.96 5.25 7.69
N ILE A 138 -12.88 4.65 7.13
CA ILE A 138 -11.58 5.30 6.99
C ILE A 138 -11.06 5.08 5.56
N LEU A 139 -10.71 6.20 4.92
CA LEU A 139 -9.93 6.23 3.69
C LEU A 139 -8.66 7.00 3.97
N ALA A 140 -7.49 6.38 3.79
CA ALA A 140 -6.20 6.99 4.09
C ALA A 140 -5.15 6.66 3.03
N ALA A 141 -4.29 7.63 2.75
CA ALA A 141 -3.13 7.46 1.89
C ALA A 141 -1.88 7.14 2.71
N TYR A 142 -1.04 6.26 2.19
CA TYR A 142 0.24 5.88 2.78
C TYR A 142 1.43 6.42 1.97
N GLU A 143 2.57 6.61 2.65
CA GLU A 143 3.83 6.97 2.01
C GLU A 143 4.60 5.72 1.56
N THR A 144 5.30 5.81 0.43
CA THR A 144 6.22 4.78 -0.05
C THR A 144 7.63 5.33 -0.08
N LEU A 145 8.58 4.70 0.65
CA LEU A 145 9.99 5.01 0.54
C LEU A 145 10.43 4.91 -0.93
N SER A 146 11.36 5.73 -1.35
CA SER A 146 11.83 5.91 -2.72
C SER A 146 10.94 6.76 -3.63
N GLU A 147 9.61 6.69 -3.49
CA GLU A 147 8.72 7.41 -4.39
C GLU A 147 8.21 8.72 -3.75
N THR A 148 7.61 8.62 -2.58
CA THR A 148 7.03 9.78 -1.87
C THR A 148 8.11 10.77 -1.44
N HIS A 149 9.29 10.29 -0.99
CA HIS A 149 10.36 11.16 -0.48
C HIS A 149 11.27 11.74 -1.57
N TRP A 150 11.16 11.24 -2.80
CA TRP A 150 11.83 11.80 -3.99
C TRP A 150 10.93 12.70 -4.83
N ASN A 151 9.73 13.01 -4.33
CA ASN A 151 8.88 14.00 -4.95
C ASN A 151 9.57 15.37 -5.00
N ALA A 152 9.06 16.31 -5.78
CA ALA A 152 9.61 17.65 -5.92
C ALA A 152 9.09 18.56 -4.78
N PRO A 153 9.80 18.66 -3.62
CA PRO A 153 9.33 19.49 -2.53
C PRO A 153 9.29 20.95 -2.97
N HIS A 154 8.31 21.70 -2.48
CA HIS A 154 8.00 23.09 -2.84
C HIS A 154 7.40 23.31 -4.23
N ILE A 155 7.39 22.31 -5.11
CA ILE A 155 6.70 22.34 -6.40
C ILE A 155 5.39 21.57 -6.29
N GLU A 156 5.42 20.43 -5.63
CA GLU A 156 4.26 19.58 -5.36
C GLU A 156 4.05 19.43 -3.85
N PRO A 157 2.82 19.17 -3.38
CA PRO A 157 2.55 18.95 -1.97
C PRO A 157 3.40 17.80 -1.41
N ASN A 158 3.99 18.02 -0.24
CA ASN A 158 4.70 16.98 0.49
C ASN A 158 3.72 16.07 1.23
N PHE A 159 4.09 14.80 1.37
CA PHE A 159 3.36 13.92 2.26
C PHE A 159 3.48 14.39 3.71
N THR A 160 2.34 14.69 4.32
CA THR A 160 2.27 15.09 5.72
C THR A 160 1.31 14.16 6.44
N PRO A 161 1.80 13.18 7.23
CA PRO A 161 0.93 12.27 7.94
C PRO A 161 0.14 13.02 9.04
N ASN A 162 -1.14 12.72 9.14
CA ASN A 162 -2.02 13.19 10.22
C ASN A 162 -2.53 12.04 11.10
N TRP A 163 -2.09 10.81 10.79
CA TRP A 163 -2.37 9.59 11.54
C TRP A 163 -1.13 8.71 11.56
N ILE A 164 -0.66 8.35 12.76
CA ILE A 164 0.48 7.45 12.93
C ILE A 164 -0.02 6.20 13.64
N ILE A 165 0.16 5.06 13.00
CA ILE A 165 -0.21 3.77 13.56
C ILE A 165 1.00 3.21 14.31
N ASN A 166 0.82 2.93 15.61
CA ASN A 166 1.85 2.27 16.41
C ASN A 166 2.06 0.83 15.93
N VAL A 167 3.27 0.55 15.46
CA VAL A 167 3.71 -0.77 14.98
C VAL A 167 4.93 -1.27 15.73
N THR A 168 5.13 -0.80 16.98
CA THR A 168 6.31 -1.15 17.78
C THR A 168 6.48 -2.67 17.90
N ASP A 169 5.41 -3.39 18.18
CA ASP A 169 5.43 -4.84 18.36
C ASP A 169 5.45 -5.61 17.03
N TYR A 170 5.25 -4.93 15.90
CA TYR A 170 5.11 -5.53 14.56
C TYR A 170 6.27 -5.21 13.61
N ILE A 171 7.26 -4.41 14.05
CA ILE A 171 8.35 -4.00 13.17
C ILE A 171 9.17 -5.18 12.66
N GLU A 172 9.48 -6.15 13.50
CA GLU A 172 10.28 -7.30 13.09
C GLU A 172 9.51 -8.21 12.11
N ILE A 173 8.17 -8.31 12.25
CA ILE A 173 7.32 -9.02 11.29
C ILE A 173 7.33 -8.30 9.93
N LYS A 174 7.18 -6.97 9.93
CA LYS A 174 7.30 -6.14 8.73
C LYS A 174 8.64 -6.36 8.02
N LEU A 175 9.75 -6.27 8.76
CA LEU A 175 11.09 -6.43 8.18
C LEU A 175 11.34 -7.86 7.67
N LYS A 176 10.75 -8.87 8.33
CA LYS A 176 10.78 -10.25 7.85
C LYS A 176 10.02 -10.42 6.53
N ALA A 177 8.83 -9.85 6.43
CA ALA A 177 8.03 -9.86 5.21
C ALA A 177 8.75 -9.12 4.07
N LEU A 178 9.33 -7.94 4.34
CA LEU A 178 10.07 -7.18 3.35
C LEU A 178 11.25 -7.96 2.76
N LYS A 179 11.94 -8.78 3.55
CA LYS A 179 13.04 -9.64 3.08
C LYS A 179 12.60 -10.72 2.08
N CYS A 180 11.31 -10.98 1.91
CA CYS A 180 10.80 -11.86 0.87
C CYS A 180 10.98 -11.25 -0.52
N TYR A 181 10.92 -9.91 -0.64
CA TYR A 181 11.07 -9.18 -1.90
C TYR A 181 12.53 -9.03 -2.33
N LYS A 182 13.22 -10.14 -2.52
CA LYS A 182 14.66 -10.15 -2.87
C LYS A 182 14.97 -9.41 -4.16
N SER A 183 14.01 -9.34 -5.08
CA SER A 183 14.16 -8.62 -6.34
C SER A 183 13.95 -7.11 -6.21
N GLN A 184 13.39 -6.62 -5.10
CA GLN A 184 12.99 -5.23 -4.91
C GLN A 184 13.81 -4.50 -3.84
N ILE A 185 14.32 -5.22 -2.84
CA ILE A 185 15.15 -4.62 -1.77
C ILE A 185 16.56 -4.34 -2.28
N SER A 186 17.20 -3.37 -1.66
CA SER A 186 18.58 -2.96 -1.93
C SER A 186 19.38 -2.83 -0.64
N ASP A 187 20.68 -2.83 -0.75
CA ASP A 187 21.55 -2.51 0.38
C ASP A 187 21.51 -1.00 0.69
N PHE A 188 21.78 -0.64 1.95
CA PHE A 188 21.97 0.76 2.33
C PHE A 188 23.14 1.38 1.54
N PRO A 189 23.01 2.63 1.04
CA PRO A 189 21.99 3.64 1.33
C PRO A 189 20.73 3.60 0.43
N GLY A 190 20.46 2.48 -0.22
CA GLY A 190 19.25 2.36 -1.03
C GLY A 190 17.98 2.62 -0.20
N PRO A 191 16.99 3.34 -0.75
CA PRO A 191 15.79 3.71 -0.01
C PRO A 191 14.91 2.52 0.37
N ARG A 192 15.02 1.40 -0.36
CA ARG A 192 14.33 0.14 -0.06
C ARG A 192 15.19 -0.81 0.77
N SER A 193 16.21 -0.30 1.47
CA SER A 193 17.00 -1.10 2.42
C SER A 193 16.22 -1.31 3.72
N ILE A 194 16.54 -2.41 4.40
CA ILE A 194 15.98 -2.71 5.72
C ILE A 194 16.27 -1.56 6.71
N GLU A 195 17.46 -0.97 6.64
CA GLU A 195 17.88 0.15 7.46
C GLU A 195 17.05 1.40 7.21
N ALA A 196 16.80 1.76 5.93
CA ALA A 196 16.00 2.92 5.57
C ALA A 196 14.54 2.76 6.02
N VAL A 197 13.94 1.58 5.81
CA VAL A 197 12.58 1.28 6.26
C VAL A 197 12.46 1.36 7.78
N LYS A 198 13.44 0.80 8.50
CA LYS A 198 13.48 0.85 9.97
C LYS A 198 13.70 2.28 10.49
N ALA A 199 14.52 3.08 9.81
CA ALA A 199 14.76 4.47 10.16
C ALA A 199 13.50 5.32 10.00
N LEU A 200 12.76 5.17 8.88
CA LEU A 200 11.48 5.85 8.68
C LEU A 200 10.46 5.46 9.75
N ALA A 201 10.32 4.18 10.04
CA ALA A 201 9.39 3.71 11.06
C ALA A 201 9.74 4.27 12.47
N ARG A 202 11.03 4.39 12.81
CA ARG A 202 11.46 5.07 14.03
C ARG A 202 11.09 6.54 14.03
N PHE A 203 11.40 7.25 12.95
CA PHE A 203 11.07 8.67 12.82
C PHE A 203 9.58 8.91 12.99
N ARG A 204 8.73 8.12 12.32
CA ARG A 204 7.26 8.21 12.49
C ARG A 204 6.81 7.86 13.90
N GLY A 205 7.42 6.88 14.53
CA GLY A 205 7.14 6.53 15.92
C GLY A 205 7.40 7.68 16.88
N THR A 206 8.53 8.39 16.73
CA THR A 206 8.88 9.53 17.60
C THR A 206 7.89 10.69 17.48
N GLN A 207 7.23 10.88 16.34
CA GLN A 207 6.22 11.91 16.15
C GLN A 207 4.96 11.68 17.02
N ALA A 208 4.75 10.47 17.49
CA ALA A 208 3.57 10.10 18.31
C ALA A 208 3.94 9.41 19.64
N GLY A 209 5.23 9.41 20.03
CA GLY A 209 5.70 8.81 21.28
C GLY A 209 5.75 7.28 21.27
N PHE A 210 5.90 6.64 20.11
CA PHE A 210 6.04 5.19 19.94
C PHE A 210 7.47 4.80 19.58
N GLY A 211 7.84 3.53 19.78
CA GLY A 211 9.12 3.00 19.31
C GLY A 211 9.21 2.98 17.78
N PHE A 212 8.13 2.51 17.13
CA PHE A 212 8.00 2.46 15.67
C PHE A 212 6.58 2.83 15.25
N GLY A 213 6.43 3.58 14.16
CA GLY A 213 5.16 4.01 13.59
C GLY A 213 5.13 3.90 12.08
N GLU A 214 3.93 3.79 11.51
CA GLU A 214 3.67 3.96 10.09
C GLU A 214 2.77 5.18 9.90
N GLY A 215 3.17 6.07 8.99
CA GLY A 215 2.51 7.35 8.75
C GLY A 215 1.44 7.24 7.68
N MET A 216 0.23 7.76 7.98
CA MET A 216 -0.91 7.82 7.07
C MET A 216 -1.44 9.24 6.97
N HIS A 217 -1.99 9.59 5.83
CA HIS A 217 -2.81 10.78 5.66
C HIS A 217 -4.27 10.39 5.53
N ILE A 218 -5.06 10.66 6.56
CA ILE A 218 -6.51 10.43 6.52
C ILE A 218 -7.14 11.41 5.55
N ILE A 219 -7.75 10.88 4.49
CA ILE A 219 -8.50 11.64 3.49
C ILE A 219 -9.95 11.81 3.93
N ARG A 220 -10.53 10.74 4.48
CA ARG A 220 -11.89 10.75 5.01
C ARG A 220 -12.01 9.79 6.19
N LYS A 221 -12.65 10.26 7.27
CA LYS A 221 -13.04 9.43 8.41
C LYS A 221 -14.49 9.72 8.76
N ILE A 222 -15.26 8.66 8.93
CA ILE A 222 -16.67 8.71 9.34
C ILE A 222 -16.79 7.90 10.63
N SER A 223 -17.49 8.44 11.61
CA SER A 223 -17.72 7.82 12.93
C SER A 223 -19.21 7.87 13.30
#